data_2227d1d112a07a0deca6fcb7e0c88590
#
_entry.id   2227d1d112a07a0deca6fcb7e0c88590
#
_cell.length_a   1.000
_cell.length_b   1.000
_cell.length_c   1.000
_cell.angle_alpha   90.00
_cell.angle_beta   90.00
_cell.angle_gamma   90.00
#
_symmetry.space_group_name_H-M   'P 1'
#
loop_
_entity.id
_entity.type
_entity.pdbx_description
1 polymer ?
#
loop_
_entity_poly.entity_id
_entity_poly.type
_entity_poly.pdbx_seq_one_letter_code
_entity_poly.pdbx_strand_id
1 'polypeptide(L)'
;MNKYMSVNVIFAKFSRDYMATKKYLPIRPSEMGVLNILTRCEGDFTPMKLAETLGVSKPMVTAHINVLLKKGYVREEPSPDDKRSFYVRPTEKAIALADEAEAKQTEYIKAVEERLGEKDFAALTELMEKAQVVLGEMIDR
;
A
#
# COMPACT_ATOMS: atom_id res chain seq x y z
N MET A 1 27.69 -7.26 -18.86
CA MET A 1 26.97 -6.80 -17.66
C MET A 1 27.14 -7.86 -16.59
N ASN A 2 27.51 -7.47 -15.37
CA ASN A 2 27.65 -8.45 -14.30
C ASN A 2 26.26 -8.95 -13.83
N LYS A 3 26.25 -10.06 -13.08
CA LYS A 3 24.97 -10.69 -12.67
C LYS A 3 24.10 -9.76 -11.79
N TYR A 4 24.70 -8.89 -11.00
CA TYR A 4 23.95 -7.99 -10.13
C TYR A 4 23.23 -6.91 -10.93
N MET A 5 23.86 -6.41 -11.98
CA MET A 5 23.21 -5.47 -12.88
C MET A 5 22.07 -6.10 -13.65
N SER A 6 22.22 -7.38 -14.05
CA SER A 6 21.15 -8.12 -14.70
C SER A 6 19.95 -8.29 -13.77
N VAL A 7 20.19 -8.63 -12.50
CA VAL A 7 19.14 -8.77 -11.50
C VAL A 7 18.47 -7.42 -11.23
N ASN A 8 19.26 -6.34 -11.14
CA ASN A 8 18.71 -5.00 -10.94
C ASN A 8 17.75 -4.59 -12.07
N VAL A 9 18.08 -4.94 -13.31
CA VAL A 9 17.18 -4.70 -14.45
C VAL A 9 15.87 -5.48 -14.31
N ILE A 10 15.94 -6.75 -13.86
CA ILE A 10 14.74 -7.56 -13.61
C ILE A 10 13.86 -6.92 -12.53
N PHE A 11 14.45 -6.51 -11.41
CA PHE A 11 13.71 -5.84 -10.33
C PHE A 11 13.05 -4.54 -10.81
N ALA A 12 13.80 -3.71 -11.55
CA ALA A 12 13.28 -2.46 -12.08
C ALA A 12 12.12 -2.67 -13.05
N LYS A 13 12.24 -3.63 -13.96
CA LYS A 13 11.15 -3.97 -14.90
C LYS A 13 9.93 -4.50 -14.17
N PHE A 14 10.12 -5.43 -13.24
CA PHE A 14 9.03 -5.98 -12.46
C PHE A 14 8.31 -4.89 -11.66
N SER A 15 9.06 -4.05 -10.96
CA SER A 15 8.50 -2.94 -10.17
C SER A 15 7.70 -1.99 -11.03
N ARG A 16 8.23 -1.61 -12.19
CA ARG A 16 7.54 -0.71 -13.13
C ARG A 16 6.23 -1.32 -13.62
N ASP A 17 6.26 -2.57 -14.05
CA ASP A 17 5.07 -3.23 -14.56
C ASP A 17 4.04 -3.50 -13.46
N TYR A 18 4.50 -3.88 -12.27
CA TYR A 18 3.62 -4.02 -11.11
C TYR A 18 2.93 -2.69 -10.76
N MET A 19 3.68 -1.60 -10.71
CA MET A 19 3.08 -0.29 -10.44
C MET A 19 2.15 0.16 -11.57
N ALA A 20 2.42 -0.24 -12.80
CA ALA A 20 1.54 0.07 -13.93
C ALA A 20 0.17 -0.60 -13.81
N THR A 21 0.06 -1.74 -13.10
CA THR A 21 -1.24 -2.37 -12.84
C THR A 21 -2.15 -1.51 -11.97
N LYS A 22 -1.62 -0.47 -11.33
CA LYS A 22 -2.36 0.43 -10.44
C LYS A 22 -2.77 1.75 -11.10
N LYS A 23 -2.50 1.93 -12.40
CA LYS A 23 -2.81 3.17 -13.12
C LYS A 23 -4.31 3.48 -13.22
N TYR A 24 -5.18 2.48 -13.06
CA TYR A 24 -6.63 2.69 -13.06
C TYR A 24 -7.14 3.41 -11.82
N LEU A 25 -6.35 3.45 -10.74
CA LEU A 25 -6.76 4.09 -9.49
C LEU A 25 -6.94 5.59 -9.67
N PRO A 26 -8.02 6.20 -9.11
CA PRO A 26 -8.24 7.64 -9.15
C PRO A 26 -7.34 8.42 -8.16
N ILE A 27 -6.55 7.72 -7.37
CA ILE A 27 -5.60 8.25 -6.40
C ILE A 27 -4.25 7.56 -6.59
N ARG A 28 -3.22 8.11 -5.97
CA ARG A 28 -1.88 7.52 -6.04
C ARG A 28 -1.80 6.21 -5.26
N PRO A 29 -0.95 5.26 -5.67
CA PRO A 29 -0.77 4.02 -4.91
C PRO A 29 -0.40 4.22 -3.44
N SER A 30 0.39 5.25 -3.11
CA SER A 30 0.71 5.61 -1.72
C SER A 30 -0.51 6.08 -0.93
N GLU A 31 -1.42 6.82 -1.56
CA GLU A 31 -2.70 7.22 -0.97
C GLU A 31 -3.62 6.01 -0.80
N MET A 32 -3.61 5.11 -1.78
CA MET A 32 -4.35 3.85 -1.67
C MET A 32 -3.87 3.00 -0.48
N GLY A 33 -2.57 3.05 -0.18
CA GLY A 33 -2.00 2.39 1.00
C GLY A 33 -2.66 2.85 2.30
N VAL A 34 -2.93 4.14 2.43
CA VAL A 34 -3.66 4.68 3.59
C VAL A 34 -5.08 4.11 3.63
N LEU A 35 -5.79 4.12 2.51
CA LEU A 35 -7.16 3.58 2.45
C LEU A 35 -7.21 2.08 2.76
N ASN A 36 -6.23 1.32 2.31
CA ASN A 36 -6.17 -0.11 2.60
C ASN A 36 -6.07 -0.37 4.12
N ILE A 37 -5.25 0.39 4.83
CA ILE A 37 -5.18 0.27 6.28
C ILE A 37 -6.52 0.62 6.92
N LEU A 38 -7.10 1.75 6.55
CA LEU A 38 -8.35 2.22 7.14
C LEU A 38 -9.53 1.29 6.87
N THR A 39 -9.57 0.63 5.74
CA THR A 39 -10.69 -0.23 5.34
C THR A 39 -10.49 -1.72 5.67
N ARG A 40 -9.25 -2.18 5.83
CA ARG A 40 -8.91 -3.61 6.01
C ARG A 40 -8.37 -3.95 7.40
N CYS A 41 -7.85 -2.97 8.12
CA CYS A 41 -7.33 -3.19 9.47
C CYS A 41 -8.32 -2.68 10.52
N GLU A 42 -8.43 -3.42 11.62
CA GLU A 42 -9.26 -2.99 12.74
C GLU A 42 -8.52 -1.96 13.60
N GLY A 43 -9.27 -1.06 14.20
CA GLY A 43 -8.77 -0.10 15.16
C GLY A 43 -9.04 1.34 14.77
N ASP A 44 -8.64 2.22 15.67
CA ASP A 44 -8.76 3.66 15.51
C ASP A 44 -7.40 4.21 15.07
N PHE A 45 -7.36 4.90 13.94
CA PHE A 45 -6.11 5.38 13.37
C PHE A 45 -6.01 6.90 13.43
N THR A 46 -5.02 7.37 14.19
CA THR A 46 -4.55 8.76 14.14
C THR A 46 -3.55 8.91 12.99
N PRO A 47 -3.24 10.13 12.55
CA PRO A 47 -2.18 10.33 11.55
C PRO A 47 -0.84 9.72 11.96
N MET A 48 -0.48 9.82 13.24
CA MET A 48 0.76 9.23 13.77
C MET A 48 0.75 7.71 13.67
N LYS A 49 -0.36 7.07 14.06
CA LYS A 49 -0.49 5.61 13.99
C LYS A 49 -0.46 5.12 12.54
N LEU A 50 -1.05 5.86 11.61
CA LEU A 50 -0.95 5.57 10.18
C LEU A 50 0.50 5.66 9.68
N ALA A 51 1.22 6.70 10.08
CA ALA A 51 2.62 6.87 9.71
C ALA A 51 3.48 5.70 10.21
N GLU A 52 3.30 5.30 11.46
CA GLU A 52 4.00 4.15 12.06
C GLU A 52 3.66 2.85 11.33
N THR A 53 2.38 2.62 11.07
CA THR A 53 1.91 1.40 10.39
C THR A 53 2.45 1.29 8.97
N LEU A 54 2.49 2.42 8.24
CA LEU A 54 3.01 2.48 6.87
C LEU A 54 4.54 2.52 6.81
N GLY A 55 5.21 2.84 7.92
CA GLY A 55 6.66 3.00 7.94
C GLY A 55 7.12 4.24 7.18
N VAL A 56 6.34 5.32 7.22
CA VAL A 56 6.64 6.59 6.53
C VAL A 56 6.60 7.75 7.52
N SER A 57 7.03 8.93 7.07
CA SER A 57 7.04 10.12 7.92
C SER A 57 5.63 10.66 8.16
N LYS A 58 5.44 11.33 9.29
CA LYS A 58 4.17 12.01 9.62
C LYS A 58 3.80 13.09 8.59
N PRO A 59 4.73 13.96 8.12
CA PRO A 59 4.41 14.91 7.05
C PRO A 59 3.91 14.26 5.77
N MET A 60 4.46 13.11 5.38
CA MET A 60 4.01 12.38 4.21
C MET A 60 2.57 11.88 4.38
N VAL A 61 2.25 11.27 5.52
CA VAL A 61 0.89 10.82 5.82
C VAL A 61 -0.08 11.99 5.87
N THR A 62 0.31 13.12 6.48
CA THR A 62 -0.52 14.32 6.53
C THR A 62 -0.86 14.81 5.12
N ALA A 63 0.12 14.80 4.21
CA ALA A 63 -0.12 15.17 2.81
C ALA A 63 -1.13 14.23 2.15
N HIS A 64 -1.00 12.91 2.37
CA HIS A 64 -1.94 11.92 1.84
C HIS A 64 -3.36 12.11 2.41
N ILE A 65 -3.47 12.33 3.72
CA ILE A 65 -4.77 12.57 4.37
C ILE A 65 -5.45 13.81 3.79
N ASN A 66 -4.70 14.89 3.56
CA ASN A 66 -5.25 16.12 2.99
C ASN A 66 -5.84 15.91 1.59
N VAL A 67 -5.14 15.14 0.73
CA VAL A 67 -5.65 14.78 -0.60
C VAL A 67 -6.92 13.94 -0.48
N LEU A 68 -6.91 12.95 0.41
CA LEU A 68 -8.05 12.04 0.60
C LEU A 68 -9.27 12.76 1.18
N LEU A 69 -9.07 13.73 2.07
CA LEU A 69 -10.13 14.59 2.60
C LEU A 69 -10.78 15.39 1.47
N LYS A 70 -9.97 16.04 0.62
CA LYS A 70 -10.48 16.84 -0.50
C LYS A 70 -11.27 16.00 -1.50
N LYS A 71 -10.86 14.77 -1.73
CA LYS A 71 -11.51 13.85 -2.66
C LYS A 71 -12.68 13.09 -2.05
N GLY A 72 -12.95 13.25 -0.75
CA GLY A 72 -14.07 12.63 -0.07
C GLY A 72 -13.88 11.16 0.29
N TYR A 73 -12.64 10.70 0.37
CA TYR A 73 -12.33 9.31 0.74
C TYR A 73 -12.19 9.10 2.25
N VAL A 74 -11.82 10.14 2.98
CA VAL A 74 -11.72 10.06 4.44
C VAL A 74 -12.42 11.23 5.09
N ARG A 75 -12.75 11.06 6.36
CA ARG A 75 -13.25 12.11 7.25
C ARG A 75 -12.46 12.09 8.55
N GLU A 76 -12.47 13.20 9.24
CA GLU A 76 -11.87 13.32 10.55
C GLU A 76 -12.95 13.18 11.63
N GLU A 77 -12.62 12.43 12.68
CA GLU A 77 -13.48 12.26 13.85
C GLU A 77 -12.69 12.65 15.09
N PRO A 78 -13.19 13.61 15.91
CA PRO A 78 -12.47 14.01 17.11
C PRO A 78 -12.22 12.82 18.04
N SER A 79 -11.00 12.72 18.58
CA SER A 79 -10.69 11.70 19.57
C SER A 79 -11.39 12.03 20.89
N PRO A 80 -12.11 11.09 21.51
CA PRO A 80 -12.76 11.33 22.80
C PRO A 80 -11.76 11.51 23.94
N ASP A 81 -10.55 10.98 23.78
CA ASP A 81 -9.52 10.96 24.83
C ASP A 81 -8.55 12.15 24.75
N ASP A 82 -8.39 12.75 23.57
CA ASP A 82 -7.47 13.88 23.37
C ASP A 82 -8.07 14.86 22.37
N LYS A 83 -8.42 16.06 22.85
CA LYS A 83 -8.98 17.13 22.03
C LYS A 83 -8.03 17.66 20.94
N ARG A 84 -6.73 17.35 21.05
CA ARG A 84 -5.70 17.75 20.07
C ARG A 84 -5.54 16.73 18.94
N SER A 85 -6.13 15.56 19.11
CA SER A 85 -6.02 14.47 18.16
C SER A 85 -7.35 14.18 17.48
N PHE A 86 -7.30 13.50 16.36
CA PHE A 86 -8.48 13.04 15.66
C PHE A 86 -8.19 11.66 15.05
N TYR A 87 -9.25 10.91 14.85
CA TYR A 87 -9.20 9.67 14.09
C TYR A 87 -9.50 9.95 12.63
N VAL A 88 -8.82 9.24 11.76
CA VAL A 88 -9.08 9.24 10.32
C VAL A 88 -10.00 8.06 10.03
N ARG A 89 -11.18 8.35 9.45
CA ARG A 89 -12.18 7.32 9.14
C ARG A 89 -12.38 7.22 7.64
N PRO A 90 -12.51 6.00 7.09
CA PRO A 90 -12.86 5.85 5.68
C PRO A 90 -14.34 6.19 5.47
N THR A 91 -14.64 6.77 4.31
CA THR A 91 -16.02 6.99 3.86
C THR A 91 -16.51 5.79 3.08
N GLU A 92 -17.81 5.74 2.77
CA GLU A 92 -18.37 4.70 1.90
C GLU A 92 -17.71 4.71 0.51
N LYS A 93 -17.35 5.89 0.01
CA LYS A 93 -16.60 6.04 -1.23
C LYS A 93 -15.25 5.33 -1.17
N ALA A 94 -14.54 5.43 -0.04
CA ALA A 94 -13.26 4.74 0.18
C ALA A 94 -13.45 3.22 0.22
N ILE A 95 -14.47 2.75 0.93
CA ILE A 95 -14.77 1.32 1.04
C ILE A 95 -15.04 0.73 -0.35
N ALA A 96 -15.86 1.42 -1.15
CA ALA A 96 -16.17 0.99 -2.52
C ALA A 96 -14.91 0.93 -3.39
N LEU A 97 -14.03 1.94 -3.29
CA LEU A 97 -12.77 1.94 -4.03
C LEU A 97 -11.85 0.81 -3.58
N ALA A 98 -11.75 0.56 -2.27
CA ALA A 98 -10.92 -0.51 -1.74
C ALA A 98 -11.41 -1.89 -2.22
N ASP A 99 -12.72 -2.12 -2.25
CA ASP A 99 -13.30 -3.36 -2.75
C ASP A 99 -13.00 -3.57 -4.24
N GLU A 100 -13.17 -2.53 -5.05
CA GLU A 100 -12.85 -2.56 -6.47
C GLU A 100 -11.36 -2.81 -6.72
N ALA A 101 -10.51 -2.12 -5.97
CA ALA A 101 -9.05 -2.27 -6.08
C ALA A 101 -8.60 -3.68 -5.69
N GLU A 102 -9.16 -4.24 -4.61
CA GLU A 102 -8.85 -5.61 -4.21
C GLU A 102 -9.23 -6.62 -5.28
N ALA A 103 -10.42 -6.51 -5.85
CA ALA A 103 -10.87 -7.39 -6.92
C ALA A 103 -9.94 -7.30 -8.14
N LYS A 104 -9.56 -6.10 -8.54
CA LYS A 104 -8.68 -5.86 -9.69
C LYS A 104 -7.27 -6.41 -9.47
N GLN A 105 -6.68 -6.14 -8.30
CA GLN A 105 -5.36 -6.65 -7.97
C GLN A 105 -5.36 -8.17 -7.85
N THR A 106 -6.43 -8.74 -7.32
CA THR A 106 -6.59 -10.19 -7.25
C THR A 106 -6.54 -10.83 -8.65
N GLU A 107 -7.15 -10.22 -9.65
CA GLU A 107 -7.09 -10.71 -11.04
C GLU A 107 -5.64 -10.79 -11.54
N TYR A 108 -4.84 -9.74 -11.32
CA TYR A 108 -3.43 -9.72 -11.73
C TYR A 108 -2.62 -10.81 -11.03
N ILE A 109 -2.78 -10.93 -9.71
CA ILE A 109 -2.01 -11.89 -8.92
C ILE A 109 -2.40 -13.32 -9.28
N LYS A 110 -3.68 -13.60 -9.48
CA LYS A 110 -4.15 -14.91 -9.95
C LYS A 110 -3.56 -15.27 -11.30
N ALA A 111 -3.45 -14.32 -12.22
CA ALA A 111 -2.84 -14.55 -13.53
C ALA A 111 -1.37 -14.95 -13.40
N VAL A 112 -0.63 -14.33 -12.48
CA VAL A 112 0.76 -14.71 -12.20
C VAL A 112 0.82 -16.13 -11.65
N GLU A 113 -0.02 -16.47 -10.66
CA GLU A 113 -0.08 -17.80 -10.08
C GLU A 113 -0.40 -18.88 -11.13
N GLU A 114 -1.40 -18.65 -11.97
CA GLU A 114 -1.81 -19.58 -13.01
C GLU A 114 -0.68 -19.87 -14.00
N ARG A 115 0.09 -18.84 -14.37
CA ARG A 115 1.18 -19.00 -15.32
C ARG A 115 2.45 -19.59 -14.73
N LEU A 116 2.77 -19.31 -13.48
CA LEU A 116 3.91 -19.89 -12.79
C LEU A 116 3.64 -21.30 -12.29
N GLY A 117 2.40 -21.60 -11.94
CA GLY A 117 2.04 -22.78 -11.18
C GLY A 117 2.15 -22.55 -9.68
N GLU A 118 1.43 -23.33 -8.91
CA GLU A 118 1.30 -23.18 -7.45
C GLU A 118 2.66 -23.22 -6.74
N LYS A 119 3.53 -24.16 -7.12
CA LYS A 119 4.83 -24.33 -6.48
C LYS A 119 5.75 -23.12 -6.69
N ASP A 120 5.90 -22.68 -7.95
CA ASP A 120 6.77 -21.55 -8.27
C ASP A 120 6.21 -20.24 -7.73
N PHE A 121 4.89 -20.09 -7.71
CA PHE A 121 4.25 -18.90 -7.12
C PHE A 121 4.53 -18.81 -5.62
N ALA A 122 4.41 -19.94 -4.90
CA ALA A 122 4.72 -19.98 -3.46
C ALA A 122 6.20 -19.68 -3.20
N ALA A 123 7.11 -20.22 -4.03
CA ALA A 123 8.53 -19.93 -3.93
C ALA A 123 8.83 -18.45 -4.21
N LEU A 124 8.21 -17.87 -5.23
CA LEU A 124 8.37 -16.44 -5.56
C LEU A 124 7.97 -15.55 -4.38
N THR A 125 6.79 -15.79 -3.78
CA THR A 125 6.30 -14.96 -2.68
C THR A 125 7.20 -15.07 -1.44
N GLU A 126 7.61 -16.27 -1.09
CA GLU A 126 8.53 -16.50 0.04
C GLU A 126 9.87 -15.81 -0.17
N LEU A 127 10.45 -15.93 -1.37
CA LEU A 127 11.75 -15.33 -1.70
C LEU A 127 11.66 -13.80 -1.75
N MET A 128 10.55 -13.26 -2.24
CA MET A 128 10.32 -11.81 -2.24
C MET A 128 10.22 -11.26 -0.81
N GLU A 129 9.56 -11.96 0.09
CA GLU A 129 9.48 -11.56 1.51
C GLU A 129 10.87 -11.53 2.14
N LYS A 130 11.69 -12.55 1.89
CA LYS A 130 13.07 -12.60 2.41
C LYS A 130 13.93 -11.47 1.84
N ALA A 131 13.84 -11.21 0.55
CA ALA A 131 14.59 -10.13 -0.09
C ALA A 131 14.15 -8.76 0.43
N GLN A 132 12.85 -8.57 0.64
CA GLN A 132 12.30 -7.32 1.16
C GLN A 132 12.83 -7.02 2.58
N VAL A 133 12.93 -8.04 3.43
CA VAL A 133 13.47 -7.88 4.78
C VAL A 133 14.92 -7.36 4.72
N VAL A 134 15.75 -7.94 3.86
CA VAL A 134 17.15 -7.50 3.68
C VAL A 134 17.21 -6.04 3.23
N LEU A 135 16.43 -5.67 2.21
CA LEU A 135 16.40 -4.30 1.71
C LEU A 135 15.90 -3.32 2.77
N GLY A 136 14.87 -3.74 3.52
CA GLY A 136 14.31 -2.91 4.59
C GLY A 136 15.30 -2.59 5.70
N GLU A 137 16.19 -3.52 6.03
CA GLU A 137 17.26 -3.31 7.03
C GLU A 137 18.33 -2.35 6.54
N MET A 138 18.53 -2.25 5.22
CA MET A 138 19.57 -1.41 4.61
C MET A 138 19.09 0.01 4.29
N ILE A 139 17.77 0.22 4.20
CA ILE A 139 17.20 1.52 3.86
C ILE A 139 16.96 2.32 5.13
N ASP A 140 17.50 3.54 5.15
CA ASP A 140 17.27 4.51 6.22
C ASP A 140 15.88 5.16 5.99
N ARG A 141 14.96 4.94 6.92
CA ARG A 141 13.57 5.42 6.82
C ARG A 141 13.27 6.54 7.80
#